data_8f5bd6ea7437d13ba35ae4f1616d5837
#
_entry.id   8f5bd6ea7437d13ba35ae4f1616d5837
#
_cell.length_a   1.000
_cell.length_b   1.000
_cell.length_c   1.000
_cell.angle_alpha   90.00
_cell.angle_beta   90.00
_cell.angle_gamma   90.00
#
_symmetry.space_group_name_H-M   'P 1'
#
loop_
_entity.id
_entity.type
_entity.pdbx_description
1 polymer ?
#
loop_
_entity_poly.entity_id
_entity_poly.type
_entity_poly.pdbx_seq_one_letter_code
_entity_poly.pdbx_strand_id
1 'polypeptide(L)'
;MTKSLLRTIAAAGALAAASFTGAAQAAEAKLGALSFLPNHTAFGKPFADWVGKINGESKGSIQIEIKAPGSMSPFTMGNAVKSGVIDMVHLPHTFYQNLLPIGDAMKLNQKTPKELRANGFIDFMNKLHNEKVNAEYLGHWGLNIPFHIYLRNKKIETADLKGLKLRITPVYRAFFRALGADLIQIPPADVYTALERGTVDGLGWPQWDIKSFGWDKQIKYRVDPGFYGTSEAFLVNLDKWKTLDSKQQAYLKKSFQDMEDEMWEKAKELNAFYAKRQAEAGIQTITFSPEETARYKKVAYEAGWEEALKLDPVNGPKMKELIGGKY
;
A
#
# COMPACT_ATOMS: atom_id res chain seq x y z
N MET A 1 14.82 24.16 97.66
CA MET A 1 16.20 24.13 97.22
C MET A 1 16.34 22.90 96.31
N THR A 2 16.54 23.06 95.08
CA THR A 2 17.47 22.43 94.20
C THR A 2 16.95 22.53 92.77
N LYS A 3 17.77 23.16 91.92
CA LYS A 3 17.53 23.41 90.48
C LYS A 3 17.79 22.15 89.63
N SER A 4 16.86 21.81 88.79
CA SER A 4 17.06 20.78 87.78
C SER A 4 17.08 21.43 86.42
N LEU A 5 18.21 21.26 85.68
CA LEU A 5 18.42 21.73 84.31
C LEU A 5 17.67 20.82 83.35
N LEU A 6 16.82 21.45 82.53
CA LEU A 6 16.32 20.85 81.26
C LEU A 6 17.40 20.93 80.17
N ARG A 7 17.78 19.78 79.60
CA ARG A 7 18.52 19.67 78.40
C ARG A 7 17.55 19.34 77.24
N THR A 8 17.34 20.30 76.34
CA THR A 8 16.59 20.12 75.10
C THR A 8 17.47 19.45 74.08
N ILE A 9 17.10 18.26 73.62
CA ILE A 9 17.71 17.61 72.46
C ILE A 9 16.84 17.92 71.21
N ALA A 10 17.34 18.72 70.28
CA ALA A 10 16.74 18.95 69.00
C ALA A 10 17.14 17.81 68.05
N ALA A 11 16.19 16.92 67.74
CA ALA A 11 16.35 15.92 66.70
C ALA A 11 15.95 16.54 65.36
N ALA A 12 16.94 16.84 64.51
CA ALA A 12 16.73 17.24 63.11
C ALA A 12 16.38 15.99 62.28
N GLY A 13 15.09 15.81 62.00
CA GLY A 13 14.62 14.81 61.05
C GLY A 13 14.80 15.31 59.62
N ALA A 14 15.79 14.80 58.91
CA ALA A 14 15.93 15.02 57.47
C ALA A 14 14.88 14.14 56.74
N LEU A 15 13.79 14.71 56.27
CA LEU A 15 12.91 14.06 55.31
C LEU A 15 13.63 14.00 53.94
N ALA A 16 14.17 12.82 53.61
CA ALA A 16 14.58 12.51 52.25
C ALA A 16 13.31 12.34 51.40
N ALA A 17 12.94 13.38 50.66
CA ALA A 17 11.95 13.30 49.60
C ALA A 17 12.54 12.44 48.46
N ALA A 18 12.28 11.14 48.47
CA ALA A 18 12.54 10.27 47.33
C ALA A 18 11.59 10.69 46.22
N SER A 19 12.10 11.53 45.31
CA SER A 19 11.43 11.83 44.05
C SER A 19 11.36 10.54 43.23
N PHE A 20 10.27 9.78 43.37
CA PHE A 20 9.91 8.75 42.40
C PHE A 20 9.60 9.47 41.07
N THR A 21 10.61 9.69 40.22
CA THR A 21 10.39 9.90 38.81
C THR A 21 9.94 8.55 38.22
N GLY A 22 8.69 8.21 38.47
CA GLY A 22 8.03 7.15 37.72
C GLY A 22 8.09 7.58 36.27
N ALA A 23 8.92 6.92 35.46
CA ALA A 23 8.81 7.01 34.03
C ALA A 23 7.36 6.67 33.69
N ALA A 24 6.56 7.67 33.31
CA ALA A 24 5.20 7.43 32.86
C ALA A 24 5.30 6.45 31.70
N GLN A 25 4.94 5.20 31.95
CA GLN A 25 4.88 4.18 30.90
C GLN A 25 3.81 4.67 29.94
N ALA A 26 4.19 4.89 28.68
CA ALA A 26 3.24 5.30 27.65
C ALA A 26 2.03 4.34 27.71
N ALA A 27 0.83 4.91 27.70
CA ALA A 27 -0.38 4.10 27.68
C ALA A 27 -0.37 3.20 26.43
N GLU A 28 -0.76 1.93 26.60
CA GLU A 28 -0.85 0.97 25.49
C GLU A 28 -1.82 1.49 24.42
N ALA A 29 -1.34 1.69 23.22
CA ALA A 29 -2.17 2.05 22.06
C ALA A 29 -2.64 0.79 21.35
N LYS A 30 -3.96 0.59 21.26
CA LYS A 30 -4.58 -0.54 20.54
C LYS A 30 -5.18 -0.03 19.21
N LEU A 31 -4.79 -0.67 18.11
CA LEU A 31 -5.29 -0.34 16.77
C LEU A 31 -5.87 -1.59 16.11
N GLY A 32 -7.11 -1.47 15.60
CA GLY A 32 -7.67 -2.46 14.68
C GLY A 32 -7.22 -2.16 13.26
N ALA A 33 -6.72 -3.18 12.55
CA ALA A 33 -6.16 -3.01 11.20
C ALA A 33 -6.76 -3.98 10.18
N LEU A 34 -6.84 -3.56 8.91
CA LEU A 34 -7.26 -4.40 7.79
C LEU A 34 -6.26 -4.31 6.63
N SER A 35 -5.98 -5.44 6.00
CA SER A 35 -5.31 -5.52 4.71
C SER A 35 -6.31 -5.87 3.61
N PHE A 36 -6.12 -5.31 2.41
CA PHE A 36 -6.96 -5.58 1.25
C PHE A 36 -6.84 -7.00 0.71
N LEU A 37 -5.79 -7.73 1.12
CA LEU A 37 -5.55 -9.13 0.77
C LEU A 37 -5.20 -9.97 2.01
N PRO A 38 -5.43 -11.30 1.96
CA PRO A 38 -5.09 -12.19 3.04
C PRO A 38 -3.59 -12.18 3.38
N ASN A 39 -3.27 -12.38 4.66
CA ASN A 39 -1.91 -12.30 5.22
C ASN A 39 -0.90 -13.30 4.63
N HIS A 40 -1.36 -14.38 3.97
CA HIS A 40 -0.48 -15.37 3.32
C HIS A 40 -0.13 -15.03 1.87
N THR A 41 -0.74 -13.99 1.30
CA THR A 41 -0.48 -13.53 -0.06
C THR A 41 0.79 -12.68 -0.13
N ALA A 42 1.37 -12.53 -1.32
CA ALA A 42 2.60 -11.74 -1.51
C ALA A 42 2.45 -10.26 -1.10
N PHE A 43 1.24 -9.71 -1.20
CA PHE A 43 0.97 -8.33 -0.79
C PHE A 43 0.44 -8.22 0.65
N GLY A 44 -0.26 -9.23 1.17
CA GLY A 44 -0.74 -9.23 2.55
C GLY A 44 0.35 -9.56 3.58
N LYS A 45 1.32 -10.41 3.20
CA LYS A 45 2.38 -10.87 4.10
C LYS A 45 3.29 -9.72 4.61
N PRO A 46 3.78 -8.79 3.79
CA PRO A 46 4.60 -7.68 4.29
C PRO A 46 3.89 -6.82 5.33
N PHE A 47 2.59 -6.61 5.17
CA PHE A 47 1.78 -5.92 6.18
C PHE A 47 1.68 -6.74 7.48
N ALA A 48 1.40 -8.03 7.39
CA ALA A 48 1.30 -8.90 8.55
C ALA A 48 2.63 -9.03 9.30
N ASP A 49 3.74 -9.17 8.58
CA ASP A 49 5.10 -9.22 9.15
C ASP A 49 5.45 -7.90 9.84
N TRP A 50 5.13 -6.76 9.24
CA TRP A 50 5.32 -5.43 9.84
C TRP A 50 4.50 -5.27 11.12
N VAL A 51 3.22 -5.67 11.12
CA VAL A 51 2.39 -5.68 12.33
C VAL A 51 2.98 -6.58 13.41
N GLY A 52 3.45 -7.78 13.04
CA GLY A 52 4.12 -8.70 13.96
C GLY A 52 5.36 -8.08 14.61
N LYS A 53 6.17 -7.36 13.80
CA LYS A 53 7.34 -6.61 14.29
C LYS A 53 6.93 -5.51 15.27
N ILE A 54 5.93 -4.69 14.94
CA ILE A 54 5.42 -3.64 15.85
C ILE A 54 4.98 -4.24 17.18
N ASN A 55 4.16 -5.30 17.15
CA ASN A 55 3.64 -5.94 18.35
C ASN A 55 4.75 -6.55 19.23
N GLY A 56 5.80 -7.11 18.61
CA GLY A 56 6.93 -7.70 19.32
C GLY A 56 7.92 -6.69 19.88
N GLU A 57 8.23 -5.64 19.13
CA GLU A 57 9.33 -4.72 19.45
C GLU A 57 8.88 -3.47 20.23
N SER A 58 7.61 -3.09 20.17
CA SER A 58 7.08 -1.88 20.86
C SER A 58 7.04 -1.99 22.37
N LYS A 59 7.42 -3.14 22.95
CA LYS A 59 7.40 -3.44 24.40
C LYS A 59 6.03 -3.15 25.04
N GLY A 60 4.94 -3.44 24.31
CA GLY A 60 3.58 -3.23 24.79
C GLY A 60 3.06 -1.79 24.66
N SER A 61 3.84 -0.86 24.09
CA SER A 61 3.35 0.51 23.88
C SER A 61 2.36 0.62 22.73
N ILE A 62 2.44 -0.28 21.74
CA ILE A 62 1.53 -0.36 20.60
C ILE A 62 1.14 -1.81 20.37
N GLN A 63 -0.15 -2.07 20.20
CA GLN A 63 -0.71 -3.35 19.79
C GLN A 63 -1.62 -3.16 18.58
N ILE A 64 -1.34 -3.87 17.50
CA ILE A 64 -2.13 -3.84 16.26
C ILE A 64 -2.79 -5.20 16.08
N GLU A 65 -4.11 -5.22 16.02
CA GLU A 65 -4.91 -6.42 15.75
C GLU A 65 -5.35 -6.44 14.29
N ILE A 66 -4.84 -7.37 13.50
CA ILE A 66 -5.31 -7.56 12.12
C ILE A 66 -6.67 -8.27 12.17
N LYS A 67 -7.71 -7.59 11.69
CA LYS A 67 -9.05 -8.16 11.56
C LYS A 67 -9.10 -9.18 10.43
N ALA A 68 -10.09 -10.09 10.50
CA ALA A 68 -10.20 -11.18 9.54
C ALA A 68 -10.23 -10.67 8.09
N PRO A 69 -9.38 -11.23 7.19
CA PRO A 69 -9.43 -10.90 5.77
C PRO A 69 -10.82 -11.18 5.19
N GLY A 70 -11.30 -10.27 4.33
CA GLY A 70 -12.64 -10.40 3.73
C GLY A 70 -13.80 -9.95 4.60
N SER A 71 -13.57 -9.51 5.86
CA SER A 71 -14.59 -8.90 6.72
C SER A 71 -15.18 -7.61 6.13
N MET A 72 -14.48 -7.00 5.18
CA MET A 72 -14.87 -5.80 4.46
C MET A 72 -14.39 -5.85 3.01
N SER A 73 -15.18 -5.29 2.09
CA SER A 73 -14.75 -5.11 0.71
C SER A 73 -13.54 -4.17 0.64
N PRO A 74 -12.48 -4.52 -0.11
CA PRO A 74 -11.32 -3.63 -0.28
C PRO A 74 -11.69 -2.23 -0.79
N PHE A 75 -12.72 -2.11 -1.62
CA PHE A 75 -13.19 -0.84 -2.17
C PHE A 75 -13.94 0.06 -1.17
N THR A 76 -14.26 -0.44 0.03
CA THR A 76 -14.90 0.33 1.10
C THR A 76 -13.96 0.68 2.25
N MET A 77 -12.76 0.10 2.29
CA MET A 77 -11.79 0.29 3.37
C MET A 77 -11.35 1.75 3.53
N GLY A 78 -11.22 2.51 2.42
CA GLY A 78 -10.92 3.94 2.48
C GLY A 78 -11.97 4.75 3.24
N ASN A 79 -13.26 4.46 3.00
CA ASN A 79 -14.34 5.10 3.76
C ASN A 79 -14.37 4.64 5.22
N ALA A 80 -14.03 3.38 5.50
CA ALA A 80 -13.99 2.84 6.87
C ALA A 80 -12.88 3.50 7.71
N VAL A 81 -11.68 3.69 7.17
CA VAL A 81 -10.61 4.41 7.88
C VAL A 81 -10.96 5.88 8.04
N LYS A 82 -11.56 6.52 7.04
CA LYS A 82 -12.02 7.91 7.14
C LYS A 82 -12.99 8.14 8.29
N SER A 83 -13.94 7.23 8.47
CA SER A 83 -15.00 7.32 9.50
C SER A 83 -14.59 6.77 10.86
N GLY A 84 -13.38 6.20 11.00
CA GLY A 84 -12.92 5.59 12.24
C GLY A 84 -13.56 4.22 12.56
N VAL A 85 -14.25 3.58 11.61
CA VAL A 85 -14.74 2.19 11.75
C VAL A 85 -13.59 1.20 11.88
N ILE A 86 -12.48 1.51 11.26
CA ILE A 86 -11.19 0.81 11.41
C ILE A 86 -10.09 1.83 11.64
N ASP A 87 -9.12 1.51 12.52
CA ASP A 87 -8.06 2.44 12.89
C ASP A 87 -6.94 2.51 11.83
N MET A 88 -6.66 1.39 11.16
CA MET A 88 -5.57 1.31 10.17
C MET A 88 -5.97 0.46 8.97
N VAL A 89 -5.53 0.86 7.79
CA VAL A 89 -5.72 0.07 6.57
C VAL A 89 -4.45 0.01 5.74
N HIS A 90 -4.27 -1.14 5.07
CA HIS A 90 -3.29 -1.38 4.03
C HIS A 90 -4.05 -1.68 2.74
N LEU A 91 -3.93 -0.79 1.73
CA LEU A 91 -4.68 -0.92 0.48
C LEU A 91 -4.06 -0.10 -0.66
N PRO A 92 -4.30 -0.49 -1.95
CA PRO A 92 -3.92 0.32 -3.11
C PRO A 92 -4.56 1.71 -3.09
N HIS A 93 -3.80 2.75 -3.49
CA HIS A 93 -4.33 4.12 -3.60
C HIS A 93 -5.59 4.22 -4.46
N THR A 94 -5.68 3.44 -5.51
CA THR A 94 -6.84 3.42 -6.42
C THR A 94 -8.14 2.97 -5.76
N PHE A 95 -8.08 2.24 -4.62
CA PHE A 95 -9.29 1.69 -3.98
C PHE A 95 -10.07 2.74 -3.19
N TYR A 96 -9.46 3.90 -2.94
CA TYR A 96 -10.14 5.05 -2.32
C TYR A 96 -10.05 6.33 -3.18
N GLN A 97 -9.95 6.17 -4.51
CA GLN A 97 -9.94 7.30 -5.44
C GLN A 97 -11.19 8.19 -5.38
N ASN A 98 -12.30 7.68 -4.85
CA ASN A 98 -13.51 8.47 -4.58
C ASN A 98 -13.29 9.53 -3.49
N LEU A 99 -12.32 9.33 -2.59
CA LEU A 99 -11.95 10.28 -1.55
C LEU A 99 -10.75 11.13 -1.96
N LEU A 100 -9.76 10.52 -2.61
CA LEU A 100 -8.53 11.16 -3.05
C LEU A 100 -8.17 10.72 -4.48
N PRO A 101 -8.79 11.34 -5.51
CA PRO A 101 -8.60 10.91 -6.91
C PRO A 101 -7.15 10.91 -7.35
N ILE A 102 -6.36 11.92 -6.96
CA ILE A 102 -4.96 12.04 -7.35
C ILE A 102 -4.06 10.94 -6.80
N GLY A 103 -4.47 10.26 -5.73
CA GLY A 103 -3.73 9.12 -5.17
C GLY A 103 -3.52 8.00 -6.20
N ASP A 104 -4.45 7.82 -7.14
CA ASP A 104 -4.33 6.83 -8.21
C ASP A 104 -3.14 7.08 -9.15
N ALA A 105 -2.65 8.33 -9.25
CA ALA A 105 -1.48 8.65 -10.06
C ALA A 105 -0.19 7.98 -9.55
N MET A 106 -0.16 7.46 -8.32
CA MET A 106 1.01 6.75 -7.78
C MET A 106 1.46 5.56 -8.63
N LYS A 107 0.56 4.94 -9.38
CA LYS A 107 0.89 3.90 -10.38
C LYS A 107 1.86 4.37 -11.45
N LEU A 108 1.94 5.69 -11.69
CA LEU A 108 2.79 6.33 -12.72
C LEU A 108 4.13 6.81 -12.16
N ASN A 109 4.41 6.53 -10.88
CA ASN A 109 5.63 6.98 -10.21
C ASN A 109 6.89 6.44 -10.89
N GLN A 110 7.88 7.33 -11.06
CA GLN A 110 9.20 7.01 -11.62
C GLN A 110 10.35 7.38 -10.66
N LYS A 111 10.04 7.63 -9.39
CA LYS A 111 10.99 7.98 -8.34
C LYS A 111 11.19 6.83 -7.38
N THR A 112 12.36 6.76 -6.79
CA THR A 112 12.65 5.87 -5.66
C THR A 112 12.00 6.38 -4.38
N PRO A 113 11.77 5.53 -3.36
CA PRO A 113 11.29 5.97 -2.05
C PRO A 113 12.14 7.10 -1.44
N LYS A 114 13.46 7.02 -1.59
CA LYS A 114 14.40 8.05 -1.11
C LYS A 114 14.17 9.41 -1.79
N GLU A 115 13.98 9.42 -3.11
CA GLU A 115 13.68 10.65 -3.86
C GLU A 115 12.33 11.25 -3.46
N LEU A 116 11.31 10.41 -3.25
CA LEU A 116 9.99 10.85 -2.82
C LEU A 116 10.02 11.47 -1.40
N ARG A 117 10.80 10.90 -0.50
CA ARG A 117 11.01 11.47 0.83
C ARG A 117 11.78 12.80 0.79
N ALA A 118 12.69 12.96 -0.17
CA ALA A 118 13.52 14.16 -0.28
C ALA A 118 12.87 15.33 -1.01
N ASN A 119 11.87 15.09 -1.87
CA ASN A 119 11.29 16.12 -2.74
C ASN A 119 9.99 16.76 -2.23
N GLY A 120 9.57 16.41 -1.00
CA GLY A 120 8.34 16.94 -0.39
C GLY A 120 7.07 16.16 -0.75
N PHE A 121 7.19 15.05 -1.46
CA PHE A 121 6.03 14.20 -1.83
C PHE A 121 5.27 13.68 -0.60
N ILE A 122 5.99 13.21 0.43
CA ILE A 122 5.34 12.64 1.63
C ILE A 122 4.49 13.69 2.35
N ASP A 123 5.00 14.92 2.49
CA ASP A 123 4.26 16.01 3.11
C ASP A 123 3.03 16.40 2.27
N PHE A 124 3.19 16.48 0.95
CA PHE A 124 2.08 16.72 0.03
C PHE A 124 0.98 15.66 0.16
N MET A 125 1.34 14.39 0.13
CA MET A 125 0.37 13.30 0.26
C MET A 125 -0.25 13.27 1.65
N ASN A 126 0.52 13.48 2.71
CA ASN A 126 -0.02 13.49 4.06
C ASN A 126 -1.03 14.63 4.27
N LYS A 127 -0.73 15.84 3.75
CA LYS A 127 -1.68 16.94 3.77
C LYS A 127 -3.00 16.56 3.09
N LEU A 128 -2.94 16.00 1.90
CA LEU A 128 -4.16 15.60 1.17
C LEU A 128 -4.93 14.50 1.89
N HIS A 129 -4.25 13.52 2.48
CA HIS A 129 -4.90 12.46 3.26
C HIS A 129 -5.55 12.99 4.53
N ASN A 130 -4.91 13.92 5.24
CA ASN A 130 -5.50 14.57 6.42
C ASN A 130 -6.79 15.31 6.04
N GLU A 131 -6.76 16.10 4.95
CA GLU A 131 -7.87 16.94 4.52
C GLU A 131 -9.04 16.14 3.91
N LYS A 132 -8.76 15.12 3.11
CA LYS A 132 -9.78 14.43 2.29
C LYS A 132 -10.20 13.08 2.85
N VAL A 133 -9.26 12.37 3.48
CA VAL A 133 -9.44 10.99 3.94
C VAL A 133 -9.54 10.88 5.46
N ASN A 134 -9.31 11.97 6.21
CA ASN A 134 -9.19 11.96 7.67
C ASN A 134 -8.20 10.86 8.13
N ALA A 135 -7.04 10.78 7.49
CA ALA A 135 -6.04 9.77 7.79
C ALA A 135 -4.62 10.36 7.80
N GLU A 136 -3.78 9.84 8.69
CA GLU A 136 -2.33 9.98 8.60
C GLU A 136 -1.81 9.02 7.54
N TYR A 137 -1.02 9.53 6.62
CA TYR A 137 -0.36 8.76 5.58
C TYR A 137 1.03 8.33 6.06
N LEU A 138 1.20 7.06 6.44
CA LEU A 138 2.53 6.56 6.85
C LEU A 138 3.48 6.46 5.66
N GLY A 139 2.95 6.16 4.47
CA GLY A 139 3.70 5.99 3.24
C GLY A 139 3.06 4.92 2.35
N HIS A 140 3.85 4.37 1.44
CA HIS A 140 3.44 3.35 0.47
C HIS A 140 4.64 2.47 0.09
N TRP A 141 4.36 1.29 -0.42
CA TRP A 141 5.37 0.38 -0.94
C TRP A 141 4.95 -0.25 -2.26
N GLY A 142 5.84 -1.00 -2.90
CA GLY A 142 5.54 -1.78 -4.09
C GLY A 142 5.80 -1.09 -5.43
N LEU A 143 6.30 0.15 -5.44
CA LEU A 143 6.47 0.99 -6.65
C LEU A 143 7.26 0.33 -7.79
N ASN A 144 8.17 -0.58 -7.47
CA ASN A 144 9.00 -1.30 -8.44
C ASN A 144 8.49 -2.71 -8.74
N ILE A 145 7.23 -3.01 -8.43
CA ILE A 145 6.54 -4.24 -8.79
C ILE A 145 5.63 -3.93 -9.98
N PRO A 146 5.96 -4.38 -11.21
CA PRO A 146 5.18 -4.04 -12.40
C PRO A 146 3.85 -4.79 -12.45
N PHE A 147 2.84 -4.14 -13.03
CA PHE A 147 1.63 -4.81 -13.50
C PHE A 147 1.88 -5.45 -14.86
N HIS A 148 1.18 -6.55 -15.14
CA HIS A 148 1.16 -7.21 -16.44
C HIS A 148 -0.27 -7.51 -16.90
N ILE A 149 -0.44 -7.68 -18.21
CA ILE A 149 -1.64 -8.28 -18.78
C ILE A 149 -1.45 -9.78 -18.79
N TYR A 150 -2.43 -10.50 -18.26
CA TYR A 150 -2.48 -11.96 -18.28
C TYR A 150 -3.68 -12.43 -19.09
N LEU A 151 -3.46 -13.39 -20.00
CA LEU A 151 -4.49 -13.90 -20.89
C LEU A 151 -4.69 -15.41 -20.73
N ARG A 152 -5.96 -15.85 -20.80
CA ARG A 152 -6.33 -17.26 -20.66
C ARG A 152 -5.84 -18.08 -21.84
N ASN A 153 -6.37 -17.83 -23.03
CA ASN A 153 -6.22 -18.71 -24.18
C ASN A 153 -5.77 -18.00 -25.45
N LYS A 154 -6.00 -16.70 -25.56
CA LYS A 154 -5.69 -15.94 -26.78
C LYS A 154 -4.29 -15.33 -26.67
N LYS A 155 -3.38 -15.77 -27.55
CA LYS A 155 -2.10 -15.09 -27.75
C LYS A 155 -2.34 -13.86 -28.62
N ILE A 156 -1.73 -12.73 -28.24
CA ILE A 156 -1.75 -11.48 -29.00
C ILE A 156 -0.35 -11.19 -29.55
N GLU A 157 -0.25 -10.53 -30.69
CA GLU A 157 1.01 -10.14 -31.31
C GLU A 157 1.32 -8.64 -31.13
N THR A 158 0.29 -7.86 -30.89
CA THR A 158 0.36 -6.43 -30.57
C THR A 158 -0.46 -6.12 -29.32
N ALA A 159 -0.30 -4.93 -28.77
CA ALA A 159 -1.07 -4.45 -27.63
C ALA A 159 -2.50 -3.99 -28.00
N ASP A 160 -3.06 -4.51 -29.09
CA ASP A 160 -4.48 -4.34 -29.40
C ASP A 160 -5.32 -5.36 -28.61
N LEU A 161 -6.15 -4.85 -27.70
CA LEU A 161 -7.01 -5.67 -26.84
C LEU A 161 -8.46 -5.68 -27.30
N LYS A 162 -8.76 -5.20 -28.50
CA LYS A 162 -10.10 -5.16 -29.07
C LYS A 162 -10.71 -6.58 -29.13
N GLY A 163 -11.94 -6.68 -28.65
CA GLY A 163 -12.66 -7.95 -28.57
C GLY A 163 -12.19 -8.88 -27.44
N LEU A 164 -11.33 -8.41 -26.55
CA LEU A 164 -10.99 -9.10 -25.30
C LEU A 164 -11.76 -8.48 -24.13
N LYS A 165 -12.38 -9.32 -23.36
CA LYS A 165 -13.07 -8.97 -22.12
C LYS A 165 -12.12 -9.16 -20.95
N LEU A 166 -11.65 -8.07 -20.35
CA LEU A 166 -10.62 -8.13 -19.33
C LEU A 166 -11.15 -7.74 -17.95
N ARG A 167 -10.79 -8.53 -16.96
CA ARG A 167 -10.99 -8.16 -15.57
C ARG A 167 -10.07 -7.02 -15.19
N ILE A 168 -10.62 -6.00 -14.55
CA ILE A 168 -9.86 -4.86 -14.04
C ILE A 168 -10.10 -4.59 -12.55
N THR A 169 -9.15 -3.83 -11.98
CA THR A 169 -9.37 -2.86 -10.92
C THR A 169 -9.29 -1.45 -11.52
N PRO A 170 -9.68 -0.40 -10.79
CA PRO A 170 -9.61 0.96 -11.34
C PRO A 170 -8.21 1.37 -11.83
N VAL A 171 -7.14 0.84 -11.24
CA VAL A 171 -5.75 1.25 -11.46
C VAL A 171 -5.32 1.27 -12.94
N TYR A 172 -5.80 0.34 -13.75
CA TYR A 172 -5.42 0.24 -15.18
C TYR A 172 -6.60 0.38 -16.15
N ARG A 173 -7.73 0.91 -15.66
CA ARG A 173 -8.94 1.12 -16.48
C ARG A 173 -8.69 1.98 -17.70
N ALA A 174 -8.08 3.16 -17.53
CA ALA A 174 -7.82 4.08 -18.62
C ALA A 174 -6.91 3.44 -19.69
N PHE A 175 -5.85 2.79 -19.26
CA PHE A 175 -4.90 2.12 -20.15
C PHE A 175 -5.55 1.00 -20.97
N PHE A 176 -6.25 0.07 -20.34
CA PHE A 176 -6.88 -1.04 -21.06
C PHE A 176 -8.00 -0.57 -22.01
N ARG A 177 -8.72 0.49 -21.62
CA ARG A 177 -9.69 1.15 -22.50
C ARG A 177 -9.01 1.76 -23.72
N ALA A 178 -7.87 2.42 -23.55
CA ALA A 178 -7.08 3.00 -24.64
C ALA A 178 -6.54 1.93 -25.60
N LEU A 179 -6.34 0.69 -25.11
CA LEU A 179 -5.97 -0.47 -25.92
C LEU A 179 -7.19 -1.21 -26.53
N GLY A 180 -8.41 -0.73 -26.29
CA GLY A 180 -9.63 -1.25 -26.92
C GLY A 180 -10.31 -2.43 -26.21
N ALA A 181 -9.92 -2.78 -24.98
CA ALA A 181 -10.53 -3.88 -24.25
C ALA A 181 -11.95 -3.56 -23.73
N ASP A 182 -12.80 -4.60 -23.65
CA ASP A 182 -14.03 -4.59 -22.84
C ASP A 182 -13.69 -4.85 -21.38
N LEU A 183 -14.19 -4.00 -20.46
CA LEU A 183 -13.72 -3.98 -19.09
C LEU A 183 -14.78 -4.42 -18.09
N ILE A 184 -14.42 -5.36 -17.23
CA ILE A 184 -15.26 -5.81 -16.09
C ILE A 184 -14.49 -5.64 -14.79
N GLN A 185 -15.00 -4.82 -13.87
CA GLN A 185 -14.43 -4.66 -12.56
C GLN A 185 -14.88 -5.79 -11.63
N ILE A 186 -13.92 -6.60 -11.17
CA ILE A 186 -14.17 -7.75 -10.29
C ILE A 186 -13.16 -7.72 -9.14
N PRO A 187 -13.58 -7.88 -7.87
CA PRO A 187 -12.67 -7.97 -6.74
C PRO A 187 -11.77 -9.22 -6.83
N PRO A 188 -10.58 -9.23 -6.20
CA PRO A 188 -9.63 -10.34 -6.33
C PRO A 188 -10.19 -11.72 -5.95
N ALA A 189 -11.07 -11.79 -4.95
CA ALA A 189 -11.68 -13.04 -4.49
C ALA A 189 -12.51 -13.76 -5.57
N ASP A 190 -13.10 -13.03 -6.50
CA ASP A 190 -14.01 -13.57 -7.52
C ASP A 190 -13.33 -13.85 -8.87
N VAL A 191 -12.03 -13.52 -8.99
CA VAL A 191 -11.29 -13.62 -10.27
C VAL A 191 -11.13 -15.06 -10.73
N TYR A 192 -10.86 -16.00 -9.81
CA TYR A 192 -10.72 -17.42 -10.19
C TYR A 192 -11.97 -17.93 -10.90
N THR A 193 -13.13 -17.69 -10.33
CA THR A 193 -14.42 -18.12 -10.89
C THR A 193 -14.71 -17.43 -12.23
N ALA A 194 -14.38 -16.13 -12.35
CA ALA A 194 -14.57 -15.40 -13.59
C ALA A 194 -13.68 -15.93 -14.73
N LEU A 195 -12.43 -16.29 -14.44
CA LEU A 195 -11.52 -16.95 -15.38
C LEU A 195 -12.02 -18.34 -15.74
N GLU A 196 -12.34 -19.17 -14.76
CA GLU A 196 -12.78 -20.55 -14.96
C GLU A 196 -14.03 -20.63 -15.86
N ARG A 197 -15.02 -19.80 -15.60
CA ARG A 197 -16.27 -19.73 -16.38
C ARG A 197 -16.13 -19.02 -17.73
N GLY A 198 -14.98 -18.44 -18.05
CA GLY A 198 -14.78 -17.68 -19.27
C GLY A 198 -15.56 -16.35 -19.32
N THR A 199 -15.96 -15.83 -18.16
CA THR A 199 -16.60 -14.50 -18.07
C THR A 199 -15.64 -13.41 -18.52
N VAL A 200 -14.32 -13.64 -18.36
CA VAL A 200 -13.24 -12.78 -18.82
C VAL A 200 -12.18 -13.59 -19.58
N ASP A 201 -11.54 -12.95 -20.57
CA ASP A 201 -10.47 -13.52 -21.37
C ASP A 201 -9.10 -13.36 -20.73
N GLY A 202 -9.02 -12.55 -19.67
CA GLY A 202 -7.79 -12.25 -18.96
C GLY A 202 -7.98 -11.17 -17.91
N LEU A 203 -6.85 -10.69 -17.38
CA LEU A 203 -6.84 -9.69 -16.31
C LEU A 203 -5.56 -8.85 -16.34
N GLY A 204 -5.60 -7.69 -15.66
CA GLY A 204 -4.43 -7.01 -15.15
C GLY A 204 -4.13 -7.45 -13.72
N TRP A 205 -2.85 -7.68 -13.42
CA TRP A 205 -2.38 -7.99 -12.08
C TRP A 205 -0.88 -7.69 -11.96
N PRO A 206 -0.38 -7.38 -10.75
CA PRO A 206 1.06 -7.31 -10.53
C PRO A 206 1.76 -8.63 -10.86
N GLN A 207 3.06 -8.56 -11.08
CA GLN A 207 3.88 -9.74 -11.39
C GLN A 207 3.84 -10.82 -10.31
N TRP A 208 3.53 -10.43 -9.08
CA TRP A 208 3.51 -11.33 -7.95
C TRP A 208 2.15 -12.06 -7.79
N ASP A 209 2.19 -13.21 -7.13
CA ASP A 209 1.06 -13.87 -6.48
C ASP A 209 -0.01 -14.55 -7.37
N ILE A 210 0.20 -14.63 -8.69
CA ILE A 210 -0.73 -15.34 -9.60
C ILE A 210 -1.02 -16.77 -9.10
N LYS A 211 0.01 -17.47 -8.59
CA LYS A 211 -0.10 -18.85 -8.14
C LYS A 211 -0.82 -18.99 -6.80
N SER A 212 -0.66 -18.05 -5.88
CA SER A 212 -1.32 -18.13 -4.56
C SER A 212 -2.84 -18.04 -4.66
N PHE A 213 -3.35 -17.41 -5.73
CA PHE A 213 -4.78 -17.39 -6.05
C PHE A 213 -5.25 -18.57 -6.94
N GLY A 214 -4.32 -19.46 -7.36
CA GLY A 214 -4.63 -20.56 -8.27
C GLY A 214 -4.92 -20.13 -9.72
N TRP A 215 -4.68 -18.83 -10.06
CA TRP A 215 -5.00 -18.29 -11.39
C TRP A 215 -4.06 -18.82 -12.47
N ASP A 216 -2.88 -19.31 -12.10
CA ASP A 216 -1.93 -20.00 -12.97
C ASP A 216 -2.54 -21.17 -13.73
N LYS A 217 -3.57 -21.81 -13.16
CA LYS A 217 -4.31 -22.91 -13.81
C LYS A 217 -5.18 -22.43 -14.99
N GLN A 218 -5.53 -21.15 -15.02
CA GLN A 218 -6.44 -20.56 -16.00
C GLN A 218 -5.71 -19.65 -17.00
N ILE A 219 -4.47 -19.22 -16.70
CA ILE A 219 -3.69 -18.25 -17.48
C ILE A 219 -2.63 -19.00 -18.30
N LYS A 220 -2.54 -18.71 -19.59
CA LYS A 220 -1.52 -19.23 -20.49
C LYS A 220 -0.47 -18.23 -20.90
N TYR A 221 -0.78 -16.93 -20.86
CA TYR A 221 0.11 -15.90 -21.37
C TYR A 221 0.23 -14.74 -20.41
N ARG A 222 1.45 -14.19 -20.31
CA ARG A 222 1.78 -12.90 -19.70
C ARG A 222 2.42 -11.98 -20.74
N VAL A 223 1.98 -10.74 -20.80
CA VAL A 223 2.56 -9.71 -21.69
C VAL A 223 3.74 -9.03 -20.98
N ASP A 224 4.89 -9.01 -21.62
CA ASP A 224 6.09 -8.26 -21.24
C ASP A 224 6.43 -7.20 -22.30
N PRO A 225 6.96 -6.04 -21.88
CA PRO A 225 7.23 -5.66 -20.48
C PRO A 225 5.95 -5.35 -19.72
N GLY A 226 6.07 -5.30 -18.39
CA GLY A 226 5.02 -4.77 -17.54
C GLY A 226 4.80 -3.27 -17.77
N PHE A 227 3.72 -2.78 -17.19
CA PHE A 227 3.33 -1.36 -17.16
C PHE A 227 3.12 -0.93 -15.71
N TYR A 228 3.03 0.34 -15.41
CA TYR A 228 2.81 0.89 -14.07
C TYR A 228 3.57 0.17 -12.94
N GLY A 229 3.67 0.79 -11.78
CA GLY A 229 4.08 0.17 -10.53
C GLY A 229 2.88 -0.05 -9.60
N THR A 230 2.96 -1.01 -8.69
CA THR A 230 1.99 -1.08 -7.60
C THR A 230 2.22 0.07 -6.63
N SER A 231 1.22 0.38 -5.81
CA SER A 231 1.36 1.39 -4.77
C SER A 231 0.38 1.11 -3.65
N GLU A 232 0.88 0.47 -2.60
CA GLU A 232 0.10 0.02 -1.46
C GLU A 232 0.27 1.01 -0.31
N ALA A 233 -0.77 1.80 -0.02
CA ALA A 233 -0.76 2.79 1.05
C ALA A 233 -0.99 2.18 2.43
N PHE A 234 -0.36 2.77 3.44
CA PHE A 234 -0.64 2.54 4.85
C PHE A 234 -1.25 3.79 5.46
N LEU A 235 -2.49 3.69 5.89
CA LEU A 235 -3.26 4.80 6.45
C LEU A 235 -3.68 4.50 7.87
N VAL A 236 -3.58 5.50 8.74
CA VAL A 236 -4.12 5.46 10.10
C VAL A 236 -5.19 6.53 10.23
N ASN A 237 -6.38 6.20 10.74
CA ASN A 237 -7.40 7.21 11.00
C ASN A 237 -6.81 8.39 11.78
N LEU A 238 -7.06 9.63 11.34
CA LEU A 238 -6.38 10.82 11.88
C LEU A 238 -6.77 11.09 13.34
N ASP A 239 -8.00 10.82 13.73
CA ASP A 239 -8.44 11.02 15.10
C ASP A 239 -7.77 9.99 16.02
N LYS A 240 -7.66 8.74 15.56
CA LYS A 240 -6.90 7.70 16.26
C LYS A 240 -5.41 8.05 16.32
N TRP A 241 -4.81 8.53 15.23
CA TRP A 241 -3.42 8.96 15.18
C TRP A 241 -3.10 10.04 16.23
N LYS A 242 -4.00 10.99 16.42
CA LYS A 242 -3.86 12.06 17.42
C LYS A 242 -3.90 11.56 18.87
N THR A 243 -4.41 10.36 19.13
CA THR A 243 -4.36 9.74 20.47
C THR A 243 -3.03 9.10 20.79
N LEU A 244 -2.17 8.87 19.79
CA LEU A 244 -0.84 8.33 19.96
C LEU A 244 0.11 9.43 20.46
N ASP A 245 1.00 9.08 21.39
CA ASP A 245 2.06 9.99 21.79
C ASP A 245 3.14 10.15 20.71
N SER A 246 4.01 11.15 20.85
CA SER A 246 5.04 11.47 19.86
C SER A 246 6.05 10.34 19.63
N LYS A 247 6.31 9.50 20.62
CA LYS A 247 7.22 8.34 20.51
C LYS A 247 6.55 7.22 19.71
N GLN A 248 5.27 6.95 19.99
CA GLN A 248 4.47 5.98 19.23
C GLN A 248 4.35 6.37 17.76
N GLN A 249 4.04 7.65 17.49
CA GLN A 249 3.96 8.18 16.13
C GLN A 249 5.31 8.07 15.39
N ALA A 250 6.40 8.50 16.03
CA ALA A 250 7.74 8.42 15.45
C ALA A 250 8.17 6.96 15.18
N TYR A 251 7.85 6.05 16.10
CA TYR A 251 8.16 4.63 15.95
C TYR A 251 7.41 4.02 14.75
N LEU A 252 6.11 4.27 14.61
CA LEU A 252 5.33 3.78 13.47
C LEU A 252 5.86 4.31 12.15
N LYS A 253 6.16 5.63 12.05
CA LYS A 253 6.75 6.23 10.84
C LYS A 253 8.10 5.60 10.49
N LYS A 254 9.00 5.50 11.47
CA LYS A 254 10.33 4.92 11.24
C LYS A 254 10.26 3.45 10.84
N SER A 255 9.47 2.67 11.55
CA SER A 255 9.28 1.24 11.25
C SER A 255 8.68 1.01 9.86
N PHE A 256 7.76 1.88 9.42
CA PHE A 256 7.21 1.82 8.07
C PHE A 256 8.30 2.14 7.02
N GLN A 257 9.09 3.21 7.22
CA GLN A 257 10.19 3.55 6.31
C GLN A 257 11.19 2.40 6.17
N ASP A 258 11.54 1.73 7.28
CA ASP A 258 12.45 0.59 7.25
C ASP A 258 11.88 -0.57 6.41
N MET A 259 10.58 -0.84 6.54
CA MET A 259 9.90 -1.85 5.72
C MET A 259 9.84 -1.43 4.24
N GLU A 260 9.55 -0.16 3.95
CA GLU A 260 9.51 0.38 2.58
C GLU A 260 10.87 0.21 1.89
N ASP A 261 11.97 0.60 2.58
CA ASP A 261 13.33 0.49 2.05
C ASP A 261 13.72 -0.99 1.86
N GLU A 262 13.41 -1.86 2.81
CA GLU A 262 13.66 -3.30 2.71
C GLU A 262 12.91 -3.92 1.52
N MET A 263 11.64 -3.59 1.35
CA MET A 263 10.83 -4.11 0.26
C MET A 263 11.26 -3.57 -1.11
N TRP A 264 11.73 -2.32 -1.17
CA TRP A 264 12.30 -1.75 -2.38
C TRP A 264 13.54 -2.54 -2.85
N GLU A 265 14.47 -2.84 -1.96
CA GLU A 265 15.67 -3.61 -2.29
C GLU A 265 15.34 -5.07 -2.68
N LYS A 266 14.43 -5.70 -1.97
CA LYS A 266 14.02 -7.09 -2.24
C LYS A 266 13.21 -7.26 -3.54
N ALA A 267 12.55 -6.22 -4.01
CA ALA A 267 11.59 -6.35 -5.11
C ALA A 267 12.24 -6.85 -6.39
N LYS A 268 13.49 -6.51 -6.69
CA LYS A 268 14.18 -7.01 -7.89
C LYS A 268 14.33 -8.53 -7.88
N GLU A 269 14.76 -9.08 -6.74
CA GLU A 269 14.91 -10.53 -6.56
C GLU A 269 13.54 -11.22 -6.59
N LEU A 270 12.56 -10.66 -5.88
CA LEU A 270 11.20 -11.19 -5.86
C LEU A 270 10.51 -11.13 -7.22
N ASN A 271 10.72 -10.07 -8.02
CA ASN A 271 10.25 -10.00 -9.39
C ASN A 271 10.80 -11.17 -10.23
N ALA A 272 12.10 -11.44 -10.13
CA ALA A 272 12.72 -12.58 -10.84
C ALA A 272 12.17 -13.92 -10.34
N PHE A 273 12.01 -14.08 -9.02
CA PHE A 273 11.43 -15.29 -8.41
C PHE A 273 10.00 -15.56 -8.91
N TYR A 274 9.13 -14.55 -8.89
CA TYR A 274 7.75 -14.73 -9.35
C TYR A 274 7.65 -14.95 -10.86
N ALA A 275 8.52 -14.29 -11.66
CA ALA A 275 8.60 -14.57 -13.09
C ALA A 275 8.97 -16.02 -13.38
N LYS A 276 9.98 -16.56 -12.68
CA LYS A 276 10.38 -17.96 -12.77
C LYS A 276 9.24 -18.91 -12.39
N ARG A 277 8.57 -18.66 -11.27
CA ARG A 277 7.41 -19.48 -10.82
C ARG A 277 6.26 -19.50 -11.82
N GLN A 278 6.01 -18.39 -12.52
CA GLN A 278 5.01 -18.31 -13.57
C GLN A 278 5.42 -19.16 -14.78
N ALA A 279 6.68 -19.08 -15.22
CA ALA A 279 7.21 -19.91 -16.31
C ALA A 279 7.15 -21.40 -15.97
N GLU A 280 7.52 -21.80 -14.74
CA GLU A 280 7.40 -23.19 -14.25
C GLU A 280 5.95 -23.68 -14.19
N ALA A 281 4.98 -22.79 -14.01
CA ALA A 281 3.54 -23.09 -14.09
C ALA A 281 3.02 -23.15 -15.53
N GLY A 282 3.89 -22.96 -16.54
CA GLY A 282 3.53 -23.03 -17.96
C GLY A 282 3.00 -21.73 -18.56
N ILE A 283 3.08 -20.61 -17.84
CA ILE A 283 2.70 -19.29 -18.38
C ILE A 283 3.77 -18.81 -19.36
N GLN A 284 3.40 -18.67 -20.62
CA GLN A 284 4.29 -18.21 -21.69
C GLN A 284 4.35 -16.68 -21.72
N THR A 285 5.55 -16.14 -21.92
CA THR A 285 5.74 -14.70 -22.08
C THR A 285 5.47 -14.29 -23.54
N ILE A 286 4.64 -13.25 -23.72
CA ILE A 286 4.46 -12.52 -24.97
C ILE A 286 5.34 -11.29 -24.91
N THR A 287 6.30 -11.19 -25.84
CA THR A 287 7.14 -10.00 -25.99
C THR A 287 6.83 -9.35 -27.32
N PHE A 288 6.51 -8.07 -27.31
CA PHE A 288 6.25 -7.29 -28.50
C PHE A 288 7.56 -6.88 -29.21
N SER A 289 7.46 -6.43 -30.46
CA SER A 289 8.57 -5.77 -31.13
C SER A 289 9.04 -4.52 -30.34
N PRO A 290 10.26 -4.04 -30.54
CA PRO A 290 10.72 -2.82 -29.87
C PRO A 290 9.82 -1.60 -30.12
N GLU A 291 9.31 -1.44 -31.34
CA GLU A 291 8.39 -0.37 -31.73
C GLU A 291 7.05 -0.50 -30.99
N GLU A 292 6.46 -1.68 -31.02
CA GLU A 292 5.19 -1.93 -30.32
C GLU A 292 5.33 -1.81 -28.81
N THR A 293 6.46 -2.23 -28.25
CA THR A 293 6.80 -2.03 -26.84
C THR A 293 6.85 -0.55 -26.47
N ALA A 294 7.46 0.28 -27.33
CA ALA A 294 7.51 1.73 -27.10
C ALA A 294 6.10 2.35 -27.17
N ARG A 295 5.29 1.95 -28.16
CA ARG A 295 3.88 2.37 -28.27
C ARG A 295 3.06 1.96 -27.02
N TYR A 296 3.18 0.71 -26.62
CA TYR A 296 2.50 0.15 -25.43
C TYR A 296 2.79 0.96 -24.17
N LYS A 297 4.07 1.23 -23.89
CA LYS A 297 4.48 2.04 -22.74
C LYS A 297 3.98 3.47 -22.83
N LYS A 298 4.09 4.10 -24.00
CA LYS A 298 3.61 5.46 -24.24
C LYS A 298 2.11 5.56 -23.94
N VAL A 299 1.29 4.67 -24.51
CA VAL A 299 -0.16 4.64 -24.29
C VAL A 299 -0.48 4.45 -22.79
N ALA A 300 0.27 3.59 -22.10
CA ALA A 300 0.06 3.39 -20.66
C ALA A 300 0.21 4.69 -19.87
N TYR A 301 1.33 5.39 -20.05
CA TYR A 301 1.62 6.62 -19.31
C TYR A 301 0.72 7.78 -19.73
N GLU A 302 0.46 7.96 -21.03
CA GLU A 302 -0.42 9.02 -21.54
C GLU A 302 -1.84 8.85 -21.02
N ALA A 303 -2.45 7.66 -21.15
CA ALA A 303 -3.79 7.38 -20.65
C ALA A 303 -3.88 7.53 -19.12
N GLY A 304 -2.84 7.10 -18.40
CA GLY A 304 -2.79 7.23 -16.94
C GLY A 304 -2.74 8.69 -16.48
N TRP A 305 -1.89 9.52 -17.10
CA TRP A 305 -1.80 10.95 -16.75
C TRP A 305 -3.02 11.74 -17.21
N GLU A 306 -3.57 11.44 -18.38
CA GLU A 306 -4.83 12.06 -18.82
C GLU A 306 -5.96 11.81 -17.82
N GLU A 307 -6.13 10.55 -17.37
CA GLU A 307 -7.13 10.20 -16.35
C GLU A 307 -6.86 10.94 -15.04
N ALA A 308 -5.62 10.91 -14.53
CA ALA A 308 -5.26 11.53 -13.25
C ALA A 308 -5.48 13.05 -13.25
N LEU A 309 -5.07 13.74 -14.30
CA LEU A 309 -5.25 15.19 -14.47
C LEU A 309 -6.73 15.58 -14.65
N LYS A 310 -7.52 14.72 -15.29
CA LYS A 310 -8.96 14.91 -15.42
C LYS A 310 -9.70 14.73 -14.10
N LEU A 311 -9.31 13.74 -13.31
CA LEU A 311 -9.94 13.43 -12.02
C LEU A 311 -9.61 14.44 -10.93
N ASP A 312 -8.41 14.99 -10.95
CA ASP A 312 -7.97 16.03 -9.99
C ASP A 312 -7.10 17.09 -10.69
N PRO A 313 -7.72 18.05 -11.39
CA PRO A 313 -6.99 19.09 -12.11
C PRO A 313 -6.25 20.06 -11.18
N VAL A 314 -6.62 20.13 -9.90
CA VAL A 314 -6.00 21.01 -8.90
C VAL A 314 -4.67 20.43 -8.41
N ASN A 315 -4.66 19.17 -8.01
CA ASN A 315 -3.48 18.52 -7.44
C ASN A 315 -2.63 17.78 -8.49
N GLY A 316 -3.21 17.47 -9.65
CA GLY A 316 -2.57 16.73 -10.72
C GLY A 316 -1.24 17.29 -11.20
N PRO A 317 -1.12 18.60 -11.51
CA PRO A 317 0.14 19.21 -11.94
C PRO A 317 1.25 19.06 -10.89
N LYS A 318 0.93 19.30 -9.60
CA LYS A 318 1.91 19.12 -8.50
C LYS A 318 2.30 17.65 -8.31
N MET A 319 1.35 16.75 -8.41
CA MET A 319 1.61 15.31 -8.36
C MET A 319 2.57 14.90 -9.48
N LYS A 320 2.30 15.36 -10.72
CA LYS A 320 3.16 15.05 -11.87
C LYS A 320 4.58 15.58 -11.71
N GLU A 321 4.76 16.76 -11.12
CA GLU A 321 6.07 17.32 -10.77
C GLU A 321 6.82 16.41 -9.79
N LEU A 322 6.15 15.93 -8.75
CA LEU A 322 6.76 15.17 -7.65
C LEU A 322 7.13 13.75 -8.04
N ILE A 323 6.29 13.07 -8.82
CA ILE A 323 6.47 11.63 -9.13
C ILE A 323 6.78 11.34 -10.59
N GLY A 324 6.59 12.28 -11.49
CA GLY A 324 6.78 12.11 -12.92
C GLY A 324 8.25 11.92 -13.31
N GLY A 325 8.45 11.46 -14.54
CA GLY A 325 9.74 11.22 -15.15
C GLY A 325 9.70 11.50 -16.66
N LYS A 326 10.41 10.65 -17.43
CA LYS A 326 10.57 10.83 -18.88
C LYS A 326 9.31 10.55 -19.73
N TYR A 327 8.26 9.97 -19.18
CA TYR A 327 7.02 9.65 -19.89
C TYR A 327 5.88 10.58 -19.50
#